data_b7f2e2ac7c32d8355a7ada660479695b
#
_entry.id   b7f2e2ac7c32d8355a7ada660479695b
#
_cell.length_a   1.000
_cell.length_b   1.000
_cell.length_c   1.000
_cell.angle_alpha   90.00
_cell.angle_beta   90.00
_cell.angle_gamma   90.00
#
_symmetry.space_group_name_H-M   'P 1'
#
loop_
_entity.id
_entity.type
_entity.pdbx_description
1 polymer ?
#
loop_
_entity_poly.entity_id
_entity_poly.type
_entity_poly.pdbx_seq_one_letter_code
_entity_poly.pdbx_strand_id
1 'polypeptide(L)'
;MPDSALPYDVIVVGGGVNGAGVARDAAGRGARVLLLEAGDLARGTSSASTKLIHGGLRYLEHYEFALVRESLSEREALWAIAPHIIHPLRFVLPHVQGLRPRWLLRLGLFLYDHIGGRKRLPATRSIDLHRHAAGAPLKEQFGPAFEYSDGWVDDARLVVLNALDAAEQGAEVRTRTPVTKAWRDGELWVIETPAGPFRARALVNAGGPRVLEVEGLIGEQPEHAMRLVRGSHIVVRKLFDHPYAYFFQLPDGRIFFAIPYEQDFTLIGTTDRDHEGSLAEVRASEEEIAYLCKSVSEYFRSPVMPDSVVWTYTGVRALLDEGGAAMLSYHHKGSKNFDASHIISVQSLTDDGLVVDDPYGKPRDDYRVREVGDAY
;
A
#
# COMPACT_ATOMS: atom_id res chain seq x y z
N MET A 1 7.09 39.27 15.10
CA MET A 1 7.22 37.91 14.48
C MET A 1 8.10 37.12 15.41
N PRO A 2 7.71 35.99 15.96
CA PRO A 2 8.65 35.14 16.68
C PRO A 2 9.50 34.39 15.62
N ASP A 3 10.59 35.05 15.26
CA ASP A 3 11.56 34.60 14.28
C ASP A 3 12.73 33.97 15.04
N SER A 4 12.69 32.67 15.33
CA SER A 4 13.88 31.92 15.76
C SER A 4 13.70 30.41 15.87
N ALA A 5 12.67 29.79 15.32
CA ALA A 5 12.69 28.34 15.18
C ALA A 5 13.56 27.99 13.97
N LEU A 6 14.62 27.21 14.20
CA LEU A 6 15.42 26.65 13.12
C LEU A 6 14.50 25.93 12.11
N PRO A 7 14.76 26.01 10.80
CA PRO A 7 13.97 25.32 9.81
C PRO A 7 14.03 23.79 10.03
N TYR A 8 12.98 23.09 9.65
CA TYR A 8 13.02 21.64 9.58
C TYR A 8 13.97 21.20 8.47
N ASP A 9 14.57 20.04 8.62
CA ASP A 9 15.33 19.44 7.52
C ASP A 9 14.35 18.92 6.46
N VAL A 10 13.26 18.29 6.90
CA VAL A 10 12.23 17.75 6.02
C VAL A 10 10.84 18.06 6.55
N ILE A 11 9.94 18.53 5.67
CA ILE A 11 8.49 18.51 5.92
C ILE A 11 7.87 17.44 5.01
N VAL A 12 7.10 16.55 5.60
CA VAL A 12 6.36 15.49 4.91
C VAL A 12 4.88 15.86 4.90
N VAL A 13 4.27 15.91 3.72
CA VAL A 13 2.84 16.19 3.53
C VAL A 13 2.09 14.90 3.23
N GLY A 14 1.24 14.49 4.18
CA GLY A 14 0.43 13.28 4.10
C GLY A 14 0.79 12.25 5.16
N GLY A 15 -0.17 11.92 6.02
CA GLY A 15 -0.06 10.97 7.15
C GLY A 15 -0.53 9.56 6.82
N GLY A 16 -0.35 9.11 5.58
CA GLY A 16 -0.53 7.72 5.15
C GLY A 16 0.70 6.86 5.46
N VAL A 17 0.69 5.60 4.99
CA VAL A 17 1.77 4.64 5.25
C VAL A 17 3.13 5.14 4.74
N ASN A 18 3.15 5.77 3.57
CA ASN A 18 4.39 6.30 2.98
C ASN A 18 4.91 7.50 3.79
N GLY A 19 4.06 8.50 4.07
CA GLY A 19 4.50 9.67 4.82
C GLY A 19 4.93 9.36 6.25
N ALA A 20 4.22 8.48 6.95
CA ALA A 20 4.61 8.03 8.28
C ALA A 20 5.93 7.24 8.24
N GLY A 21 6.14 6.39 7.22
CA GLY A 21 7.39 5.67 7.03
C GLY A 21 8.58 6.58 6.76
N VAL A 22 8.42 7.57 5.87
CA VAL A 22 9.46 8.58 5.57
C VAL A 22 9.78 9.40 6.81
N ALA A 23 8.76 9.88 7.53
CA ALA A 23 8.98 10.67 8.75
C ALA A 23 9.75 9.87 9.81
N ARG A 24 9.40 8.58 9.98
CA ARG A 24 10.09 7.68 10.91
C ARG A 24 11.55 7.47 10.53
N ASP A 25 11.82 7.14 9.27
CA ASP A 25 13.19 6.90 8.81
C ASP A 25 14.05 8.14 8.92
N ALA A 26 13.55 9.29 8.46
CA ALA A 26 14.29 10.56 8.54
C ALA A 26 14.59 10.98 9.99
N ALA A 27 13.60 10.86 10.89
CA ALA A 27 13.80 11.16 12.32
C ALA A 27 14.81 10.19 12.96
N GLY A 28 14.72 8.90 12.62
CA GLY A 28 15.67 7.89 13.09
C GLY A 28 17.10 8.11 12.64
N ARG A 29 17.31 8.85 11.56
CA ARG A 29 18.62 9.30 11.09
C ARG A 29 19.06 10.65 11.68
N GLY A 30 18.29 11.22 12.59
CA GLY A 30 18.60 12.47 13.29
C GLY A 30 18.11 13.74 12.57
N ALA A 31 17.36 13.63 11.48
CA ALA A 31 16.78 14.79 10.81
C ALA A 31 15.66 15.42 11.66
N ARG A 32 15.55 16.74 11.62
CA ARG A 32 14.44 17.48 12.20
C ARG A 32 13.24 17.44 11.26
N VAL A 33 12.25 16.61 11.57
CA VAL A 33 11.12 16.28 10.71
C VAL A 33 9.82 16.89 11.23
N LEU A 34 8.97 17.38 10.30
CA LEU A 34 7.59 17.73 10.54
C LEU A 34 6.70 16.92 9.57
N LEU A 35 5.80 16.13 10.11
CA LEU A 35 4.74 15.45 9.36
C LEU A 35 3.44 16.24 9.47
N LEU A 36 2.88 16.64 8.33
CA LEU A 36 1.61 17.36 8.23
C LEU A 36 0.55 16.48 7.58
N GLU A 37 -0.53 16.21 8.30
CA GLU A 37 -1.69 15.46 7.82
C GLU A 37 -2.95 16.35 7.88
N ALA A 38 -3.66 16.42 6.76
CA ALA A 38 -4.86 17.27 6.65
C ALA A 38 -6.04 16.77 7.49
N GLY A 39 -6.12 15.47 7.70
CA GLY A 39 -7.16 14.83 8.50
C GLY A 39 -6.60 14.09 9.70
N ASP A 40 -6.95 12.82 9.80
CA ASP A 40 -6.38 11.90 10.79
C ASP A 40 -5.41 10.92 10.11
N LEU A 41 -4.46 10.36 10.86
CA LEU A 41 -3.51 9.38 10.34
C LEU A 41 -4.24 8.21 9.68
N ALA A 42 -3.68 7.71 8.59
CA ALA A 42 -4.22 6.59 7.81
C ALA A 42 -5.62 6.81 7.19
N ARG A 43 -6.22 7.98 7.29
CA ARG A 43 -7.60 8.25 6.88
C ARG A 43 -7.89 7.92 5.41
N GLY A 44 -6.89 8.01 4.54
CA GLY A 44 -7.04 7.72 3.11
C GLY A 44 -6.94 6.24 2.79
N THR A 45 -6.22 5.92 1.73
CA THR A 45 -6.05 4.56 1.20
C THR A 45 -5.39 3.61 2.19
N SER A 46 -4.57 4.11 3.11
CA SER A 46 -3.80 3.29 4.04
C SER A 46 -4.64 2.50 5.05
N SER A 47 -5.87 2.91 5.36
CA SER A 47 -6.80 2.14 6.20
C SER A 47 -7.85 1.37 5.38
N ALA A 48 -7.87 1.58 4.06
CA ALA A 48 -8.83 0.99 3.14
C ALA A 48 -8.19 -0.07 2.22
N SER A 49 -7.13 -0.72 2.69
CA SER A 49 -6.44 -1.81 2.00
C SER A 49 -7.15 -3.16 2.22
N THR A 50 -6.69 -4.19 1.53
CA THR A 50 -7.12 -5.59 1.79
C THR A 50 -6.49 -6.15 3.08
N LYS A 51 -5.75 -5.33 3.84
CA LYS A 51 -5.06 -5.67 5.10
C LYS A 51 -4.05 -6.81 4.96
N LEU A 52 -3.36 -6.83 3.81
CA LEU A 52 -2.35 -7.82 3.48
C LEU A 52 -0.98 -7.18 3.29
N ILE A 53 0.04 -7.87 3.78
CA ILE A 53 1.43 -7.66 3.38
C ILE A 53 1.84 -8.89 2.58
N HIS A 54 1.99 -8.70 1.28
CA HIS A 54 2.17 -9.80 0.34
C HIS A 54 3.12 -9.43 -0.79
N GLY A 55 3.70 -10.43 -1.43
CA GLY A 55 4.62 -10.24 -2.54
C GLY A 55 3.95 -9.98 -3.89
N GLY A 56 2.61 -9.96 -3.94
CA GLY A 56 1.90 -9.75 -5.20
C GLY A 56 2.06 -10.92 -6.18
N LEU A 57 1.57 -12.10 -5.82
CA LEU A 57 1.70 -13.33 -6.63
C LEU A 57 1.33 -13.11 -8.12
N ARG A 58 0.37 -12.23 -8.41
CA ARG A 58 -0.06 -11.89 -9.75
C ARG A 58 1.03 -11.22 -10.59
N TYR A 59 1.94 -10.47 -9.99
CA TYR A 59 3.02 -9.80 -10.73
C TYR A 59 4.02 -10.77 -11.36
N LEU A 60 4.12 -12.02 -10.87
CA LEU A 60 4.88 -13.06 -11.55
C LEU A 60 4.35 -13.37 -12.97
N GLU A 61 3.05 -13.11 -13.21
CA GLU A 61 2.43 -13.27 -14.52
C GLU A 61 2.90 -12.22 -15.53
N HIS A 62 3.35 -11.08 -15.02
CA HIS A 62 3.89 -9.97 -15.80
C HIS A 62 5.43 -9.96 -15.82
N TYR A 63 6.06 -11.04 -15.30
CA TYR A 63 7.52 -11.20 -15.19
C TYR A 63 8.20 -10.17 -14.29
N GLU A 64 7.46 -9.51 -13.38
CA GLU A 64 7.96 -8.53 -12.42
C GLU A 64 8.65 -9.21 -11.22
N PHE A 65 9.70 -9.99 -11.51
CA PHE A 65 10.39 -10.79 -10.49
C PHE A 65 11.12 -9.93 -9.46
N ALA A 66 11.66 -8.78 -9.88
CA ALA A 66 12.34 -7.85 -8.99
C ALA A 66 11.37 -7.29 -7.95
N LEU A 67 10.21 -6.77 -8.41
CA LEU A 67 9.15 -6.24 -7.55
C LEU A 67 8.65 -7.30 -6.54
N VAL A 68 8.41 -8.53 -7.00
CA VAL A 68 7.97 -9.63 -6.13
C VAL A 68 9.04 -9.97 -5.09
N ARG A 69 10.32 -9.99 -5.47
CA ARG A 69 11.43 -10.25 -4.56
C ARG A 69 11.51 -9.20 -3.46
N GLU A 70 11.48 -7.92 -3.83
CA GLU A 70 11.53 -6.81 -2.89
C GLU A 70 10.33 -6.84 -1.95
N SER A 71 9.11 -6.93 -2.48
CA SER A 71 7.89 -7.00 -1.67
C SER A 71 7.90 -8.17 -0.66
N LEU A 72 8.43 -9.33 -1.04
CA LEU A 72 8.55 -10.48 -0.15
C LEU A 72 9.65 -10.28 0.89
N SER A 73 10.74 -9.59 0.55
CA SER A 73 11.82 -9.25 1.50
C SER A 73 11.31 -8.24 2.53
N GLU A 74 10.62 -7.20 2.07
CA GLU A 74 10.00 -6.21 2.95
C GLU A 74 8.91 -6.80 3.84
N ARG A 75 8.13 -7.76 3.36
CA ARG A 75 7.18 -8.51 4.20
C ARG A 75 7.86 -9.14 5.41
N GLU A 76 9.02 -9.78 5.21
CA GLU A 76 9.79 -10.41 6.29
C GLU A 76 10.38 -9.36 7.24
N ALA A 77 10.83 -8.21 6.72
CA ALA A 77 11.35 -7.09 7.51
C ALA A 77 10.25 -6.46 8.36
N LEU A 78 9.12 -6.10 7.77
CA LEU A 78 7.97 -5.54 8.49
C LEU A 78 7.45 -6.48 9.57
N TRP A 79 7.39 -7.77 9.28
CA TRP A 79 7.00 -8.74 10.30
C TRP A 79 8.02 -8.84 11.45
N ALA A 80 9.31 -8.67 11.17
CA ALA A 80 10.33 -8.70 12.20
C ALA A 80 10.19 -7.52 13.18
N ILE A 81 9.86 -6.31 12.68
CA ILE A 81 9.74 -5.10 13.49
C ILE A 81 8.37 -4.91 14.14
N ALA A 82 7.30 -5.46 13.54
CA ALA A 82 5.93 -5.28 14.02
C ALA A 82 5.15 -6.61 14.18
N PRO A 83 5.70 -7.62 14.91
CA PRO A 83 5.07 -8.94 15.02
C PRO A 83 3.75 -8.94 15.79
N HIS A 84 3.44 -7.88 16.49
CA HIS A 84 2.21 -7.72 17.28
C HIS A 84 1.00 -7.25 16.47
N ILE A 85 1.22 -6.77 15.24
CA ILE A 85 0.17 -6.33 14.30
C ILE A 85 0.24 -7.05 12.96
N ILE A 86 1.29 -7.83 12.71
CA ILE A 86 1.48 -8.59 11.48
C ILE A 86 1.44 -10.08 11.82
N HIS A 87 0.50 -10.80 11.22
CA HIS A 87 0.28 -12.20 11.49
C HIS A 87 0.39 -13.05 10.22
N PRO A 88 0.89 -14.30 10.33
CA PRO A 88 0.89 -15.20 9.19
C PRO A 88 -0.53 -15.53 8.79
N LEU A 89 -0.79 -15.53 7.49
CA LEU A 89 -2.06 -15.92 6.92
C LEU A 89 -1.84 -16.97 5.83
N ARG A 90 -2.58 -18.08 5.94
CA ARG A 90 -2.55 -19.13 4.93
C ARG A 90 -3.67 -18.91 3.93
N PHE A 91 -3.31 -18.87 2.66
CA PHE A 91 -4.25 -18.71 1.55
C PHE A 91 -4.50 -20.03 0.85
N VAL A 92 -5.75 -20.23 0.49
CA VAL A 92 -6.18 -21.31 -0.37
C VAL A 92 -6.54 -20.74 -1.73
N LEU A 93 -5.88 -21.24 -2.77
CA LEU A 93 -6.10 -20.92 -4.18
C LEU A 93 -6.75 -22.14 -4.85
N PRO A 94 -8.09 -22.18 -5.01
CA PRO A 94 -8.75 -23.23 -5.76
C PRO A 94 -8.33 -23.19 -7.22
N HIS A 95 -8.03 -24.37 -7.78
CA HIS A 95 -7.74 -24.46 -9.21
C HIS A 95 -9.06 -24.51 -10.01
N VAL A 96 -9.24 -23.52 -10.88
CA VAL A 96 -10.42 -23.42 -11.77
C VAL A 96 -10.02 -23.89 -13.16
N GLN A 97 -10.80 -24.80 -13.74
CA GLN A 97 -10.62 -25.24 -15.11
C GLN A 97 -10.84 -24.09 -16.10
N GLY A 98 -10.04 -24.03 -17.16
CA GLY A 98 -10.12 -22.96 -18.16
C GLY A 98 -9.25 -21.74 -17.84
N LEU A 99 -8.71 -21.65 -16.63
CA LEU A 99 -7.68 -20.71 -16.27
C LEU A 99 -6.28 -21.31 -16.52
N ARG A 100 -5.29 -20.92 -15.73
CA ARG A 100 -3.90 -21.38 -15.91
C ARG A 100 -3.75 -22.89 -15.62
N PRO A 101 -2.91 -23.60 -16.36
CA PRO A 101 -2.59 -24.99 -16.06
C PRO A 101 -2.03 -25.16 -14.66
N ARG A 102 -2.43 -26.22 -13.96
CA ARG A 102 -2.04 -26.50 -12.57
C ARG A 102 -0.51 -26.54 -12.36
N TRP A 103 0.23 -27.08 -13.31
CA TRP A 103 1.69 -27.13 -13.23
C TRP A 103 2.33 -25.73 -13.26
N LEU A 104 1.76 -24.80 -14.05
CA LEU A 104 2.25 -23.42 -14.14
C LEU A 104 1.98 -22.65 -12.83
N LEU A 105 0.78 -22.80 -12.25
CA LEU A 105 0.49 -22.24 -10.91
C LEU A 105 1.45 -22.80 -9.86
N ARG A 106 1.74 -24.10 -9.90
CA ARG A 106 2.69 -24.72 -8.97
C ARG A 106 4.10 -24.18 -9.13
N LEU A 107 4.55 -23.92 -10.36
CA LEU A 107 5.84 -23.29 -10.65
C LEU A 107 5.87 -21.85 -10.14
N GLY A 108 4.84 -21.05 -10.41
CA GLY A 108 4.74 -19.68 -9.91
C GLY A 108 4.78 -19.62 -8.38
N LEU A 109 4.04 -20.48 -7.70
CA LEU A 109 4.05 -20.58 -6.25
C LEU A 109 5.40 -21.09 -5.68
N PHE A 110 6.08 -21.95 -6.40
CA PHE A 110 7.44 -22.35 -6.06
C PHE A 110 8.43 -21.17 -6.13
N LEU A 111 8.36 -20.38 -7.20
CA LEU A 111 9.15 -19.15 -7.31
C LEU A 111 8.82 -18.17 -6.21
N TYR A 112 7.53 -17.96 -5.93
CA TYR A 112 7.05 -17.10 -4.86
C TYR A 112 7.61 -17.50 -3.48
N ASP A 113 7.68 -18.79 -3.20
CA ASP A 113 8.23 -19.32 -1.94
C ASP A 113 9.75 -19.04 -1.79
N HIS A 114 10.49 -18.86 -2.89
CA HIS A 114 11.96 -18.85 -2.85
C HIS A 114 12.59 -17.50 -3.22
N ILE A 115 11.92 -16.70 -4.04
CA ILE A 115 12.51 -15.49 -4.62
C ILE A 115 12.77 -14.38 -3.58
N GLY A 116 11.96 -14.30 -2.52
CA GLY A 116 12.08 -13.31 -1.44
C GLY A 116 12.80 -13.82 -0.19
N GLY A 117 13.48 -14.97 -0.25
CA GLY A 117 14.23 -15.49 0.90
C GLY A 117 13.34 -15.83 2.10
N ARG A 118 12.20 -16.48 1.89
CA ARG A 118 11.26 -16.92 2.94
C ARG A 118 11.97 -17.54 4.14
N LYS A 119 11.75 -16.99 5.34
CA LYS A 119 12.41 -17.43 6.57
C LYS A 119 11.45 -18.08 7.57
N ARG A 120 10.23 -17.57 7.70
CA ARG A 120 9.32 -17.92 8.81
C ARG A 120 8.03 -18.62 8.34
N LEU A 121 7.56 -18.34 7.13
CA LEU A 121 6.29 -18.85 6.64
C LEU A 121 6.37 -20.28 6.12
N PRO A 122 5.34 -21.14 6.30
CA PRO A 122 5.28 -22.46 5.70
C PRO A 122 5.30 -22.40 4.18
N ALA A 123 5.90 -23.42 3.54
CA ALA A 123 5.93 -23.53 2.09
C ALA A 123 4.55 -23.80 1.49
N THR A 124 4.44 -23.52 0.21
CA THR A 124 3.28 -23.88 -0.62
C THR A 124 3.14 -25.41 -0.70
N ARG A 125 1.89 -25.87 -0.57
CA ARG A 125 1.53 -27.28 -0.76
C ARG A 125 0.32 -27.41 -1.65
N SER A 126 0.23 -28.53 -2.38
CA SER A 126 -0.99 -28.93 -3.11
C SER A 126 -1.93 -29.61 -2.12
N ILE A 127 -3.19 -29.25 -2.19
CA ILE A 127 -4.26 -29.83 -1.35
C ILE A 127 -5.43 -30.29 -2.21
N ASP A 128 -6.26 -31.15 -1.63
CA ASP A 128 -7.55 -31.54 -2.18
C ASP A 128 -8.67 -31.00 -1.28
N LEU A 129 -9.47 -30.09 -1.80
CA LEU A 129 -10.55 -29.43 -1.07
C LEU A 129 -11.65 -30.41 -0.60
N HIS A 130 -11.84 -31.54 -1.28
CA HIS A 130 -12.79 -32.56 -0.81
C HIS A 130 -12.37 -33.19 0.53
N ARG A 131 -11.10 -33.05 0.91
CA ARG A 131 -10.53 -33.62 2.15
C ARG A 131 -9.94 -32.57 3.07
N HIS A 132 -9.94 -31.33 2.67
CA HIS A 132 -9.36 -30.20 3.41
C HIS A 132 -10.45 -29.35 4.05
N ALA A 133 -10.22 -28.82 5.27
CA ALA A 133 -11.20 -27.99 5.98
C ALA A 133 -11.67 -26.78 5.15
N ALA A 134 -10.76 -26.17 4.38
CA ALA A 134 -11.12 -25.07 3.49
C ALA A 134 -12.05 -25.44 2.33
N GLY A 135 -12.29 -26.69 2.07
CA GLY A 135 -13.26 -27.12 1.06
C GLY A 135 -14.72 -27.17 1.57
N ALA A 136 -14.90 -27.28 2.89
CA ALA A 136 -16.23 -27.45 3.47
C ALA A 136 -17.25 -26.35 3.07
N PRO A 137 -16.91 -25.06 3.07
CA PRO A 137 -17.84 -24.00 2.68
C PRO A 137 -17.94 -23.81 1.15
N LEU A 138 -17.04 -24.41 0.36
CA LEU A 138 -17.02 -24.27 -1.09
C LEU A 138 -17.94 -25.27 -1.80
N LYS A 139 -18.36 -24.94 -3.02
CA LYS A 139 -19.11 -25.84 -3.88
C LYS A 139 -18.28 -27.08 -4.23
N GLU A 140 -18.94 -28.20 -4.44
CA GLU A 140 -18.31 -29.52 -4.66
C GLU A 140 -17.45 -29.63 -5.91
N GLN A 141 -17.67 -28.75 -6.87
CA GLN A 141 -16.89 -28.71 -8.12
C GLN A 141 -15.41 -28.34 -7.91
N PHE A 142 -15.04 -27.76 -6.77
CA PHE A 142 -13.68 -27.37 -6.46
C PHE A 142 -12.98 -28.49 -5.69
N GLY A 143 -12.01 -29.13 -6.32
CA GLY A 143 -11.21 -30.20 -5.71
C GLY A 143 -9.73 -29.81 -5.57
N PRO A 144 -8.94 -29.78 -6.64
CA PRO A 144 -7.53 -29.41 -6.56
C PRO A 144 -7.34 -27.95 -6.16
N ALA A 145 -6.41 -27.71 -5.22
CA ALA A 145 -6.06 -26.36 -4.80
C ALA A 145 -4.60 -26.28 -4.36
N PHE A 146 -4.12 -25.06 -4.13
CA PHE A 146 -2.84 -24.78 -3.50
C PHE A 146 -3.06 -24.01 -2.21
N GLU A 147 -2.25 -24.30 -1.22
CA GLU A 147 -2.18 -23.55 0.03
C GLU A 147 -0.80 -22.88 0.09
N TYR A 148 -0.77 -21.55 0.23
CA TYR A 148 0.45 -20.76 0.32
C TYR A 148 0.37 -19.73 1.46
N SER A 149 1.43 -19.01 1.73
CA SER A 149 1.52 -18.08 2.86
C SER A 149 1.76 -16.65 2.43
N ASP A 150 1.07 -15.75 3.11
CA ASP A 150 1.36 -14.30 3.14
C ASP A 150 1.13 -13.73 4.55
N GLY A 151 1.17 -12.41 4.70
CA GLY A 151 0.93 -11.73 5.95
C GLY A 151 -0.41 -10.98 5.96
N TRP A 152 -1.10 -11.04 7.08
CA TRP A 152 -2.17 -10.12 7.44
C TRP A 152 -1.61 -8.99 8.30
N VAL A 153 -2.15 -7.78 8.18
CA VAL A 153 -1.73 -6.62 8.96
C VAL A 153 -2.92 -5.76 9.39
N ASP A 154 -2.84 -5.21 10.59
CA ASP A 154 -3.65 -4.05 10.95
C ASP A 154 -3.06 -2.80 10.28
N ASP A 155 -3.59 -2.47 9.10
CA ASP A 155 -3.04 -1.46 8.20
C ASP A 155 -3.05 -0.05 8.80
N ALA A 156 -4.14 0.37 9.42
CA ALA A 156 -4.25 1.66 10.07
C ALA A 156 -3.28 1.78 11.26
N ARG A 157 -3.18 0.72 12.05
CA ARG A 157 -2.29 0.66 13.20
C ARG A 157 -0.82 0.69 12.80
N LEU A 158 -0.46 0.07 11.68
CA LEU A 158 0.89 0.17 11.12
C LEU A 158 1.28 1.62 10.86
N VAL A 159 0.38 2.42 10.30
CA VAL A 159 0.62 3.86 10.07
C VAL A 159 0.79 4.61 11.38
N VAL A 160 -0.14 4.39 12.32
CA VAL A 160 -0.10 5.08 13.63
C VAL A 160 1.18 4.75 14.39
N LEU A 161 1.61 3.50 14.39
CA LEU A 161 2.84 3.08 15.07
C LEU A 161 4.10 3.66 14.41
N ASN A 162 4.14 3.78 13.07
CA ASN A 162 5.24 4.47 12.40
C ASN A 162 5.28 5.96 12.76
N ALA A 163 4.12 6.63 12.81
CA ALA A 163 4.05 8.03 13.20
C ALA A 163 4.42 8.24 14.68
N LEU A 164 4.04 7.31 15.56
CA LEU A 164 4.41 7.34 16.97
C LEU A 164 5.92 7.15 17.15
N ASP A 165 6.50 6.15 16.50
CA ASP A 165 7.95 5.91 16.53
C ASP A 165 8.73 7.12 15.97
N ALA A 166 8.24 7.75 14.87
CA ALA A 166 8.81 9.01 14.38
C ALA A 166 8.79 10.10 15.45
N ALA A 167 7.68 10.25 16.19
CA ALA A 167 7.55 11.24 17.24
C ALA A 167 8.47 10.94 18.44
N GLU A 168 8.62 9.68 18.83
CA GLU A 168 9.55 9.23 19.87
C GLU A 168 11.01 9.52 19.48
N GLN A 169 11.32 9.52 18.18
CA GLN A 169 12.64 9.88 17.64
C GLN A 169 12.79 11.40 17.38
N GLY A 170 11.83 12.21 17.76
CA GLY A 170 11.91 13.68 17.74
C GLY A 170 11.22 14.35 16.55
N ALA A 171 10.53 13.61 15.68
CA ALA A 171 9.67 14.23 14.67
C ALA A 171 8.47 14.91 15.31
N GLU A 172 8.07 16.04 14.74
CA GLU A 172 6.79 16.66 15.07
C GLU A 172 5.70 16.11 14.13
N VAL A 173 4.62 15.53 14.69
CA VAL A 173 3.50 14.99 13.94
C VAL A 173 2.26 15.84 14.21
N ARG A 174 1.71 16.44 13.15
CA ARG A 174 0.51 17.29 13.22
C ARG A 174 -0.60 16.73 12.33
N THR A 175 -1.63 16.23 12.96
CA THR A 175 -2.91 15.89 12.31
C THR A 175 -3.81 17.12 12.21
N ARG A 176 -4.83 17.06 11.37
CA ARG A 176 -5.81 18.15 11.13
C ARG A 176 -5.14 19.49 10.80
N THR A 177 -4.00 19.41 10.13
CA THR A 177 -3.17 20.56 9.75
C THR A 177 -2.97 20.52 8.23
N PRO A 178 -3.97 20.91 7.43
CA PRO A 178 -3.87 20.92 5.98
C PRO A 178 -2.85 21.94 5.51
N VAL A 179 -2.04 21.56 4.55
CA VAL A 179 -1.21 22.49 3.78
C VAL A 179 -2.14 23.24 2.82
N THR A 180 -2.05 24.57 2.81
CA THR A 180 -2.86 25.43 1.96
C THR A 180 -2.07 26.05 0.81
N LYS A 181 -0.76 26.19 0.97
CA LYS A 181 0.16 26.69 -0.04
C LYS A 181 1.59 26.32 0.31
N ALA A 182 2.44 26.13 -0.67
CA ALA A 182 3.87 26.01 -0.46
C ALA A 182 4.64 26.72 -1.58
N TRP A 183 5.81 27.28 -1.28
CA TRP A 183 6.67 27.93 -2.26
C TRP A 183 8.12 27.97 -1.77
N ARG A 184 9.03 28.26 -2.69
CA ARG A 184 10.43 28.50 -2.36
C ARG A 184 10.65 29.96 -1.94
N ASP A 185 11.39 30.13 -0.83
CA ASP A 185 11.91 31.41 -0.37
C ASP A 185 13.43 31.23 -0.16
N GLY A 186 14.21 31.54 -1.20
CA GLY A 186 15.63 31.21 -1.27
C GLY A 186 15.86 29.71 -1.29
N GLU A 187 16.64 29.20 -0.35
CA GLU A 187 16.95 27.77 -0.23
C GLU A 187 15.90 26.97 0.56
N LEU A 188 14.96 27.65 1.19
CA LEU A 188 13.95 27.02 2.04
C LEU A 188 12.61 26.92 1.35
N TRP A 189 11.88 25.87 1.67
CA TRP A 189 10.44 25.79 1.47
C TRP A 189 9.72 26.55 2.57
N VAL A 190 8.69 27.30 2.20
CA VAL A 190 7.70 27.88 3.10
C VAL A 190 6.37 27.19 2.87
N ILE A 191 5.82 26.61 3.91
CA ILE A 191 4.61 25.82 3.89
C ILE A 191 3.56 26.52 4.75
N GLU A 192 2.47 27.02 4.15
CA GLU A 192 1.35 27.62 4.85
C GLU A 192 0.33 26.59 5.34
N THR A 193 -0.11 26.78 6.55
CA THR A 193 -1.19 26.02 7.18
C THR A 193 -2.07 26.95 8.03
N PRO A 194 -3.27 26.54 8.42
CA PRO A 194 -4.08 27.32 9.37
C PRO A 194 -3.40 27.56 10.74
N ALA A 195 -2.41 26.76 11.10
CA ALA A 195 -1.62 26.92 12.34
C ALA A 195 -0.45 27.88 12.18
N GLY A 196 -0.23 28.43 10.99
CA GLY A 196 0.87 29.31 10.62
C GLY A 196 1.84 28.69 9.65
N PRO A 197 2.86 29.44 9.18
CA PRO A 197 3.84 28.99 8.24
C PRO A 197 4.93 28.15 8.93
N PHE A 198 5.39 27.12 8.23
CA PHE A 198 6.57 26.33 8.57
C PHE A 198 7.65 26.48 7.50
N ARG A 199 8.90 26.28 7.86
CA ARG A 199 10.05 26.36 6.95
C ARG A 199 10.85 25.06 6.98
N ALA A 200 11.28 24.59 5.81
CA ALA A 200 12.10 23.38 5.68
C ALA A 200 13.08 23.49 4.52
N ARG A 201 14.16 22.69 4.61
CA ARG A 201 15.13 22.55 3.50
C ARG A 201 14.55 21.68 2.39
N ALA A 202 13.82 20.62 2.75
CA ALA A 202 13.19 19.70 1.83
C ALA A 202 11.69 19.56 2.09
N LEU A 203 10.93 19.27 1.04
CA LEU A 203 9.50 18.98 1.09
C LEU A 203 9.26 17.63 0.42
N VAL A 204 8.54 16.75 1.11
CA VAL A 204 8.12 15.46 0.60
C VAL A 204 6.60 15.46 0.42
N ASN A 205 6.16 15.22 -0.80
CA ASN A 205 4.76 15.02 -1.12
C ASN A 205 4.40 13.53 -0.99
N ALA A 206 3.75 13.15 0.10
CA ALA A 206 3.23 11.82 0.37
C ALA A 206 1.68 11.82 0.38
N GLY A 207 1.06 12.66 -0.42
CA GLY A 207 -0.39 12.88 -0.49
C GLY A 207 -1.20 11.70 -1.01
N GLY A 208 -0.55 10.60 -1.45
CA GLY A 208 -1.23 9.42 -2.00
C GLY A 208 -2.09 9.79 -3.21
N PRO A 209 -3.39 9.47 -3.23
CA PRO A 209 -4.25 9.82 -4.37
C PRO A 209 -4.43 11.33 -4.56
N ARG A 210 -4.03 12.15 -3.58
CA ARG A 210 -4.06 13.63 -3.64
C ARG A 210 -2.71 14.24 -4.03
N VAL A 211 -1.77 13.45 -4.51
CA VAL A 211 -0.42 13.92 -4.86
C VAL A 211 -0.45 15.11 -5.81
N LEU A 212 -1.30 15.09 -6.84
CA LEU A 212 -1.46 16.20 -7.79
C LEU A 212 -2.12 17.44 -7.16
N GLU A 213 -3.03 17.25 -6.20
CA GLU A 213 -3.58 18.38 -5.44
C GLU A 213 -2.48 19.10 -4.65
N VAL A 214 -1.59 18.34 -4.01
CA VAL A 214 -0.44 18.90 -3.28
C VAL A 214 0.54 19.60 -4.23
N GLU A 215 0.82 19.03 -5.41
CA GLU A 215 1.64 19.70 -6.45
C GLU A 215 1.04 21.03 -6.88
N GLY A 216 -0.27 21.09 -7.07
CA GLY A 216 -0.96 22.35 -7.36
C GLY A 216 -0.77 23.42 -6.26
N LEU A 217 -0.66 23.02 -4.98
CA LEU A 217 -0.37 23.94 -3.87
C LEU A 217 1.07 24.47 -3.88
N ILE A 218 1.99 23.75 -4.52
CA ILE A 218 3.39 24.14 -4.70
C ILE A 218 3.55 25.09 -5.90
N GLY A 219 2.52 25.18 -6.76
CA GLY A 219 2.55 26.03 -7.95
C GLY A 219 3.24 25.36 -9.14
N GLU A 220 3.47 24.06 -9.08
CA GLU A 220 4.01 23.28 -10.18
C GLU A 220 2.88 22.71 -11.05
N GLN A 221 3.13 22.58 -12.34
CA GLN A 221 2.24 21.86 -13.25
C GLN A 221 2.60 20.38 -13.17
N PRO A 222 1.62 19.49 -12.97
CA PRO A 222 1.91 18.05 -12.98
C PRO A 222 2.52 17.63 -14.32
N GLU A 223 3.68 17.01 -14.28
CA GLU A 223 4.35 16.49 -15.49
C GLU A 223 3.74 15.16 -15.94
N HIS A 224 3.01 14.46 -15.07
CA HIS A 224 2.46 13.14 -15.32
C HIS A 224 0.96 13.08 -15.07
N ALA A 225 0.26 12.33 -15.90
CA ALA A 225 -1.11 11.98 -15.65
C ALA A 225 -1.20 10.84 -14.63
N MET A 226 -2.11 10.98 -13.69
CA MET A 226 -2.37 9.96 -12.68
C MET A 226 -3.70 9.29 -12.94
N ARG A 227 -3.68 7.98 -13.10
CA ARG A 227 -4.87 7.15 -13.11
C ARG A 227 -5.27 6.83 -11.68
N LEU A 228 -6.44 7.25 -11.28
CA LEU A 228 -7.00 6.91 -9.98
C LEU A 228 -7.86 5.65 -10.11
N VAL A 229 -7.55 4.64 -9.28
CA VAL A 229 -8.25 3.37 -9.29
C VAL A 229 -8.81 3.10 -7.92
N ARG A 230 -10.13 2.94 -7.84
CA ARG A 230 -10.79 2.58 -6.59
C ARG A 230 -10.92 1.07 -6.44
N GLY A 231 -10.75 0.61 -5.22
CA GLY A 231 -10.96 -0.77 -4.81
C GLY A 231 -11.88 -0.81 -3.61
N SER A 232 -13.04 -1.47 -3.77
CA SER A 232 -14.06 -1.59 -2.73
C SER A 232 -14.02 -2.97 -2.08
N HIS A 233 -14.31 -2.98 -0.78
CA HIS A 233 -14.41 -4.18 0.04
C HIS A 233 -15.79 -4.23 0.71
N ILE A 234 -16.31 -5.44 0.88
CA ILE A 234 -17.50 -5.71 1.68
C ILE A 234 -17.15 -6.59 2.87
N VAL A 235 -17.82 -6.37 3.97
CA VAL A 235 -17.75 -7.22 5.16
C VAL A 235 -19.11 -7.88 5.37
N VAL A 236 -19.09 -9.18 5.52
CA VAL A 236 -20.30 -10.00 5.76
C VAL A 236 -20.13 -10.83 7.03
N ARG A 237 -21.22 -11.37 7.56
CA ARG A 237 -21.12 -12.36 8.64
C ARG A 237 -20.23 -13.52 8.20
N LYS A 238 -19.57 -14.14 9.16
CA LYS A 238 -18.62 -15.24 8.99
C LYS A 238 -19.16 -16.33 8.07
N LEU A 239 -18.45 -16.59 6.96
CA LEU A 239 -18.82 -17.59 5.97
C LEU A 239 -18.21 -18.97 6.26
N PHE A 240 -17.17 -19.03 7.09
CA PHE A 240 -16.43 -20.26 7.40
C PHE A 240 -15.67 -20.14 8.74
N ASP A 241 -15.41 -21.27 9.40
CA ASP A 241 -14.84 -21.32 10.74
C ASP A 241 -13.34 -21.63 10.81
N HIS A 242 -12.72 -21.99 9.67
CA HIS A 242 -11.31 -22.29 9.60
C HIS A 242 -10.47 -20.99 9.42
N PRO A 243 -9.16 -20.98 9.75
CA PRO A 243 -8.32 -19.79 9.73
C PRO A 243 -7.73 -19.45 8.35
N TYR A 244 -8.08 -20.19 7.31
CA TYR A 244 -7.55 -19.95 5.96
C TYR A 244 -8.29 -18.81 5.30
N ALA A 245 -7.56 -17.96 4.57
CA ALA A 245 -8.09 -17.02 3.59
C ALA A 245 -8.19 -17.69 2.22
N TYR A 246 -8.99 -17.11 1.34
CA TYR A 246 -9.07 -17.56 -0.05
C TYR A 246 -8.56 -16.50 -1.00
N PHE A 247 -7.89 -16.97 -2.03
CA PHE A 247 -7.53 -16.22 -3.23
C PHE A 247 -8.32 -16.81 -4.40
N PHE A 248 -9.28 -16.08 -4.90
CA PHE A 248 -10.14 -16.52 -5.99
C PHE A 248 -9.79 -15.82 -7.30
N GLN A 249 -9.85 -16.57 -8.39
CA GLN A 249 -9.62 -16.07 -9.75
C GLN A 249 -10.91 -16.17 -10.55
N LEU A 250 -11.36 -15.07 -11.13
CA LEU A 250 -12.55 -15.04 -11.98
C LEU A 250 -12.18 -15.29 -13.45
N PRO A 251 -13.15 -15.77 -14.27
CA PRO A 251 -12.94 -16.02 -15.70
C PRO A 251 -12.52 -14.77 -16.49
N ASP A 252 -12.86 -13.58 -16.02
CA ASP A 252 -12.46 -12.29 -16.60
C ASP A 252 -11.05 -11.84 -16.22
N GLY A 253 -10.30 -12.69 -15.52
CA GLY A 253 -8.93 -12.43 -15.08
C GLY A 253 -8.81 -11.60 -13.80
N ARG A 254 -9.93 -11.12 -13.24
CA ARG A 254 -9.92 -10.42 -11.96
C ARG A 254 -9.73 -11.41 -10.80
N ILE A 255 -9.22 -10.88 -9.71
CA ILE A 255 -9.02 -11.64 -8.48
C ILE A 255 -9.77 -10.96 -7.33
N PHE A 256 -10.17 -11.75 -6.35
CA PHE A 256 -10.65 -11.25 -5.07
C PHE A 256 -10.27 -12.20 -3.94
N PHE A 257 -10.29 -11.67 -2.74
CA PHE A 257 -9.99 -12.41 -1.52
C PHE A 257 -11.26 -12.60 -0.68
N ALA A 258 -11.28 -13.67 0.10
CA ALA A 258 -12.21 -13.83 1.22
C ALA A 258 -11.37 -14.18 2.46
N ILE A 259 -11.33 -13.29 3.42
CA ILE A 259 -10.39 -13.31 4.54
C ILE A 259 -11.17 -13.37 5.86
N PRO A 260 -10.80 -14.24 6.83
CA PRO A 260 -11.33 -14.16 8.19
C PRO A 260 -11.08 -12.75 8.74
N TYR A 261 -12.12 -12.14 9.30
CA TYR A 261 -12.05 -10.76 9.76
C TYR A 261 -12.77 -10.59 11.09
N GLU A 262 -12.11 -9.98 12.09
CA GLU A 262 -12.67 -9.65 13.39
C GLU A 262 -13.49 -10.80 14.04
N GLN A 263 -13.00 -12.02 13.95
CA GLN A 263 -13.57 -13.25 14.52
C GLN A 263 -14.95 -13.65 13.94
N ASP A 264 -15.89 -12.72 13.81
CA ASP A 264 -17.28 -12.97 13.45
C ASP A 264 -17.63 -12.59 12.01
N PHE A 265 -16.66 -12.18 11.22
CA PHE A 265 -16.88 -11.67 9.88
C PHE A 265 -15.96 -12.31 8.84
N THR A 266 -16.30 -12.08 7.59
CA THR A 266 -15.46 -12.33 6.42
C THR A 266 -15.34 -11.04 5.63
N LEU A 267 -14.10 -10.62 5.38
CA LEU A 267 -13.75 -9.52 4.48
C LEU A 267 -13.64 -10.06 3.06
N ILE A 268 -14.33 -9.43 2.11
CA ILE A 268 -14.34 -9.80 0.70
C ILE A 268 -13.93 -8.58 -0.14
N GLY A 269 -12.97 -8.73 -0.99
CA GLY A 269 -12.48 -7.68 -1.87
C GLY A 269 -11.28 -8.16 -2.70
N THR A 270 -10.92 -7.42 -3.72
CA THR A 270 -11.31 -6.03 -3.99
C THR A 270 -11.88 -5.89 -5.40
N THR A 271 -12.62 -4.82 -5.65
CA THR A 271 -12.91 -4.35 -7.00
C THR A 271 -11.70 -3.62 -7.59
N ASP A 272 -11.73 -3.36 -8.89
CA ASP A 272 -10.72 -2.59 -9.61
C ASP A 272 -11.45 -1.76 -10.67
N ARG A 273 -11.69 -0.48 -10.36
CA ARG A 273 -12.43 0.44 -11.24
C ARG A 273 -11.78 1.81 -11.26
N ASP A 274 -11.73 2.43 -12.41
CA ASP A 274 -11.30 3.81 -12.52
C ASP A 274 -12.16 4.71 -11.62
N HIS A 275 -11.52 5.65 -10.95
CA HIS A 275 -12.18 6.60 -10.07
C HIS A 275 -12.21 7.97 -10.75
N GLU A 276 -13.42 8.47 -10.94
CA GLU A 276 -13.67 9.82 -11.41
C GLU A 276 -14.40 10.59 -10.30
N GLY A 277 -14.02 11.84 -10.10
CA GLY A 277 -14.66 12.73 -9.15
C GLY A 277 -13.90 12.97 -7.85
N SER A 278 -14.61 13.43 -6.82
CA SER A 278 -14.01 13.88 -5.56
C SER A 278 -13.46 12.72 -4.71
N LEU A 279 -12.27 12.92 -4.16
CA LEU A 279 -11.67 12.02 -3.16
C LEU A 279 -12.18 12.27 -1.73
N ALA A 280 -13.11 13.20 -1.54
CA ALA A 280 -13.65 13.51 -0.20
C ALA A 280 -14.66 12.47 0.28
N GLU A 281 -15.43 11.88 -0.65
CA GLU A 281 -16.49 10.92 -0.34
C GLU A 281 -16.41 9.69 -1.24
N VAL A 282 -15.39 8.88 -1.01
CA VAL A 282 -15.22 7.61 -1.74
C VAL A 282 -16.02 6.51 -1.02
N ARG A 283 -16.97 5.90 -1.73
CA ARG A 283 -17.82 4.81 -1.20
C ARG A 283 -17.97 3.69 -2.23
N ALA A 284 -18.21 2.49 -1.75
CA ALA A 284 -18.59 1.37 -2.61
C ALA A 284 -19.95 1.66 -3.26
N SER A 285 -20.04 1.51 -4.57
CA SER A 285 -21.33 1.61 -5.26
C SER A 285 -22.15 0.34 -5.07
N GLU A 286 -23.47 0.42 -5.25
CA GLU A 286 -24.36 -0.74 -5.21
C GLU A 286 -23.96 -1.79 -6.23
N GLU A 287 -23.47 -1.39 -7.39
CA GLU A 287 -22.95 -2.27 -8.43
C GLU A 287 -21.67 -3.02 -7.99
N GLU A 288 -20.77 -2.35 -7.27
CA GLU A 288 -19.57 -2.99 -6.74
C GLU A 288 -19.91 -3.99 -5.64
N ILE A 289 -20.86 -3.63 -4.77
CA ILE A 289 -21.37 -4.53 -3.73
C ILE A 289 -22.02 -5.77 -4.38
N ALA A 290 -22.92 -5.57 -5.35
CA ALA A 290 -23.58 -6.65 -6.06
C ALA A 290 -22.56 -7.55 -6.81
N TYR A 291 -21.56 -6.93 -7.43
CA TYR A 291 -20.47 -7.65 -8.10
C TYR A 291 -19.69 -8.56 -7.13
N LEU A 292 -19.27 -8.03 -5.98
CA LEU A 292 -18.54 -8.83 -4.97
C LEU A 292 -19.41 -9.95 -4.38
N CYS A 293 -20.67 -9.66 -4.08
CA CYS A 293 -21.62 -10.66 -3.62
C CYS A 293 -21.83 -11.78 -4.65
N LYS A 294 -21.98 -11.43 -5.92
CA LYS A 294 -22.09 -12.41 -7.02
C LYS A 294 -20.82 -13.23 -7.13
N SER A 295 -19.65 -12.59 -7.17
CA SER A 295 -18.36 -13.25 -7.35
C SER A 295 -18.08 -14.27 -6.25
N VAL A 296 -18.31 -13.92 -5.00
CA VAL A 296 -18.10 -14.83 -3.87
C VAL A 296 -19.12 -15.97 -3.88
N SER A 297 -20.35 -15.71 -4.31
CA SER A 297 -21.42 -16.73 -4.43
C SER A 297 -21.14 -17.76 -5.55
N GLU A 298 -20.22 -17.48 -6.48
CA GLU A 298 -19.78 -18.47 -7.46
C GLU A 298 -18.96 -19.59 -6.81
N TYR A 299 -18.27 -19.32 -5.71
CA TYR A 299 -17.40 -20.26 -5.02
C TYR A 299 -18.04 -20.92 -3.81
N PHE A 300 -18.75 -20.15 -2.99
CA PHE A 300 -19.33 -20.65 -1.74
C PHE A 300 -20.65 -21.38 -1.96
N ARG A 301 -20.96 -22.38 -1.12
CA ARG A 301 -22.23 -23.09 -1.12
C ARG A 301 -23.40 -22.16 -0.74
N SER A 302 -23.18 -21.34 0.29
CA SER A 302 -24.15 -20.36 0.73
C SER A 302 -23.97 -19.06 -0.08
N PRO A 303 -25.01 -18.61 -0.79
CA PRO A 303 -24.95 -17.36 -1.53
C PRO A 303 -24.84 -16.17 -0.58
N VAL A 304 -24.09 -15.15 -1.00
CA VAL A 304 -23.97 -13.88 -0.30
C VAL A 304 -24.83 -12.85 -1.03
N MET A 305 -25.78 -12.26 -0.33
CA MET A 305 -26.70 -11.29 -0.89
C MET A 305 -26.32 -9.87 -0.45
N PRO A 306 -26.61 -8.82 -1.25
CA PRO A 306 -26.29 -7.43 -0.88
C PRO A 306 -26.85 -6.99 0.47
N ASP A 307 -28.01 -7.46 0.86
CA ASP A 307 -28.65 -7.16 2.16
C ASP A 307 -27.96 -7.84 3.35
N SER A 308 -27.09 -8.83 3.10
CA SER A 308 -26.26 -9.47 4.13
C SER A 308 -24.95 -8.72 4.41
N VAL A 309 -24.65 -7.67 3.65
CA VAL A 309 -23.44 -6.86 3.83
C VAL A 309 -23.61 -5.97 5.05
N VAL A 310 -22.73 -6.13 6.02
CA VAL A 310 -22.80 -5.38 7.29
C VAL A 310 -21.97 -4.11 7.28
N TRP A 311 -20.93 -4.05 6.44
CA TRP A 311 -20.08 -2.88 6.29
C TRP A 311 -19.34 -2.88 4.96
N THR A 312 -18.97 -1.68 4.49
CA THR A 312 -18.17 -1.50 3.27
C THR A 312 -17.11 -0.43 3.48
N TYR A 313 -16.00 -0.55 2.78
CA TYR A 313 -15.02 0.52 2.68
C TYR A 313 -14.35 0.51 1.30
N THR A 314 -13.84 1.66 0.91
CA THR A 314 -13.26 1.86 -0.42
C THR A 314 -12.01 2.72 -0.31
N GLY A 315 -10.93 2.27 -0.92
CA GLY A 315 -9.70 3.02 -1.10
C GLY A 315 -9.47 3.42 -2.55
N VAL A 316 -8.77 4.53 -2.76
CA VAL A 316 -8.34 4.96 -4.09
C VAL A 316 -6.83 4.86 -4.18
N ARG A 317 -6.35 4.17 -5.20
CA ARG A 317 -4.92 4.07 -5.52
C ARG A 317 -4.59 5.05 -6.64
N ALA A 318 -3.47 5.74 -6.50
CA ALA A 318 -2.90 6.53 -7.58
C ALA A 318 -1.90 5.65 -8.33
N LEU A 319 -2.09 5.50 -9.63
CA LEU A 319 -1.22 4.75 -10.51
C LEU A 319 -0.68 5.72 -11.56
N LEU A 320 0.58 5.58 -11.95
CA LEU A 320 1.09 6.24 -13.15
C LEU A 320 0.45 5.61 -14.37
N ASP A 321 0.14 6.41 -15.38
CA ASP A 321 -0.49 5.94 -16.64
C ASP A 321 0.37 4.87 -17.36
N GLU A 322 1.67 4.83 -17.08
CA GLU A 322 2.62 3.87 -17.64
C GLU A 322 2.84 2.60 -16.78
N GLY A 323 2.00 2.36 -15.77
CA GLY A 323 1.98 1.11 -14.99
C GLY A 323 2.89 1.08 -13.75
N GLY A 324 3.34 2.22 -13.26
CA GLY A 324 4.15 2.33 -12.01
C GLY A 324 3.32 2.43 -10.74
N ALA A 325 3.92 2.08 -9.60
CA ALA A 325 3.33 2.18 -8.27
C ALA A 325 3.35 3.62 -7.71
N ALA A 326 2.62 3.84 -6.61
CA ALA A 326 2.39 5.13 -5.96
C ALA A 326 3.63 6.03 -5.88
N MET A 327 3.43 7.32 -6.19
CA MET A 327 4.48 8.32 -6.32
C MET A 327 4.80 9.01 -5.00
N LEU A 328 6.09 9.23 -4.77
CA LEU A 328 6.62 10.21 -3.82
C LEU A 328 7.29 11.32 -4.62
N SER A 329 6.87 12.56 -4.46
CA SER A 329 7.54 13.71 -5.07
C SER A 329 8.57 14.27 -4.09
N TYR A 330 9.82 14.36 -4.51
CA TYR A 330 10.93 14.91 -3.73
C TYR A 330 11.54 16.10 -4.46
N HIS A 331 11.59 17.25 -3.80
CA HIS A 331 12.21 18.47 -4.34
C HIS A 331 13.49 18.82 -3.58
N HIS A 332 14.63 18.61 -4.20
CA HIS A 332 15.93 18.99 -3.68
C HIS A 332 16.61 20.01 -4.59
N LYS A 333 17.09 21.11 -4.01
CA LYS A 333 17.91 22.09 -4.71
C LYS A 333 19.29 22.16 -4.04
N GLY A 334 20.32 21.64 -4.67
CA GLY A 334 21.67 21.72 -4.10
C GLY A 334 22.75 20.93 -4.82
N SER A 335 22.42 19.98 -5.67
CA SER A 335 23.42 19.31 -6.51
C SER A 335 23.54 20.02 -7.86
N LYS A 336 24.78 20.26 -8.31
CA LYS A 336 25.06 20.91 -9.62
C LYS A 336 24.54 20.12 -10.84
N ASN A 337 23.95 18.98 -10.64
CA ASN A 337 23.43 18.09 -11.68
C ASN A 337 21.90 17.88 -11.62
N PHE A 338 21.18 18.56 -10.72
CA PHE A 338 19.73 18.44 -10.60
C PHE A 338 19.05 19.80 -10.83
N ASP A 339 18.66 20.03 -12.05
CA ASP A 339 17.90 21.21 -12.48
C ASP A 339 16.50 20.78 -12.95
N ALA A 340 15.79 19.99 -12.13
CA ALA A 340 14.40 19.66 -12.35
C ALA A 340 13.75 19.08 -11.08
N SER A 341 12.47 19.34 -10.94
CA SER A 341 11.57 18.66 -9.99
C SER A 341 11.43 17.23 -10.45
N HIS A 342 12.00 16.28 -9.72
CA HIS A 342 11.81 14.87 -10.03
C HIS A 342 10.69 14.28 -9.17
N ILE A 343 9.76 13.63 -9.81
CA ILE A 343 8.80 12.77 -9.15
C ILE A 343 9.46 11.41 -9.02
N ILE A 344 9.61 10.94 -7.79
CA ILE A 344 10.33 9.71 -7.48
C ILE A 344 9.33 8.69 -6.95
N SER A 345 9.32 7.50 -7.52
CA SER A 345 8.68 6.34 -6.93
C SER A 345 9.63 5.71 -5.91
N VAL A 346 9.26 5.69 -4.64
CA VAL A 346 10.03 4.96 -3.63
C VAL A 346 9.62 3.50 -3.71
N GLN A 347 10.53 2.65 -4.17
CA GLN A 347 10.31 1.21 -4.24
C GLN A 347 10.63 0.53 -2.92
N SER A 348 11.67 0.95 -2.23
CA SER A 348 12.04 0.39 -0.93
C SER A 348 12.95 1.32 -0.13
N LEU A 349 12.98 1.12 1.18
CA LEU A 349 13.98 1.66 2.10
C LEU A 349 15.01 0.57 2.37
N THR A 350 16.26 0.82 2.08
CA THR A 350 17.38 -0.07 2.40
C THR A 350 18.28 0.56 3.45
N ASP A 351 19.18 -0.22 4.05
CA ASP A 351 20.19 0.28 4.98
C ASP A 351 21.14 1.31 4.33
N ASP A 352 21.21 1.31 2.99
CA ASP A 352 22.01 2.24 2.18
C ASP A 352 21.19 3.43 1.65
N GLY A 353 19.86 3.51 1.89
CA GLY A 353 18.98 4.61 1.49
C GLY A 353 17.67 4.25 0.82
N LEU A 354 17.04 5.28 0.26
CA LEU A 354 15.84 5.15 -0.55
C LEU A 354 16.21 4.56 -1.92
N VAL A 355 15.64 3.42 -2.27
CA VAL A 355 15.63 2.95 -3.65
C VAL A 355 14.48 3.64 -4.37
N VAL A 356 14.81 4.44 -5.35
CA VAL A 356 13.87 5.24 -6.12
C VAL A 356 13.96 4.87 -7.59
N ASP A 357 12.82 4.73 -8.24
CA ASP A 357 12.77 4.66 -9.71
C ASP A 357 12.75 6.08 -10.28
N ASP A 358 13.70 6.36 -11.14
CA ASP A 358 13.66 7.52 -12.00
C ASP A 358 12.73 7.20 -13.18
N PRO A 359 11.59 7.89 -13.35
CA PRO A 359 10.66 7.65 -14.44
C PRO A 359 11.26 7.91 -15.83
N TYR A 360 12.44 8.52 -15.90
CA TYR A 360 13.18 8.74 -17.15
C TYR A 360 14.13 7.60 -17.56
N GLY A 361 13.99 6.42 -16.94
CA GLY A 361 14.36 5.18 -17.60
C GLY A 361 15.82 4.75 -17.52
N LYS A 362 16.41 4.75 -16.33
CA LYS A 362 17.47 3.76 -15.98
C LYS A 362 17.49 3.61 -14.47
N PRO A 363 17.45 2.37 -13.94
CA PRO A 363 17.74 2.16 -12.53
C PRO A 363 19.14 2.74 -12.28
N ARG A 364 19.21 3.77 -11.45
CA ARG A 364 20.47 4.33 -11.00
C ARG A 364 20.72 3.79 -9.61
N ASP A 365 21.72 2.95 -9.48
CA ASP A 365 22.27 2.45 -8.21
C ASP A 365 22.91 3.56 -7.35
N ASP A 366 22.85 4.80 -7.81
CA ASP A 366 23.56 5.96 -7.26
C ASP A 366 22.68 6.94 -6.47
N TYR A 367 21.36 6.74 -6.37
CA TYR A 367 20.52 7.43 -5.39
C TYR A 367 20.67 6.81 -3.99
N ARG A 368 21.90 6.74 -3.50
CA ARG A 368 22.19 6.29 -2.15
C ARG A 368 22.05 7.46 -1.17
N VAL A 369 21.66 7.17 0.07
CA VAL A 369 21.60 8.13 1.19
C VAL A 369 22.87 8.98 1.37
N ARG A 370 23.99 8.57 0.81
CA ARG A 370 25.20 9.40 0.77
C ARG A 370 24.99 10.76 0.10
N GLU A 371 24.16 10.86 -0.94
CA GLU A 371 23.88 12.17 -1.58
C GLU A 371 22.83 12.97 -0.80
N VAL A 372 21.98 12.30 -0.03
CA VAL A 372 21.08 12.96 0.93
C VAL A 372 21.85 13.35 2.19
N GLY A 373 22.84 12.55 2.60
CA GLY A 373 23.70 12.79 3.78
C GLY A 373 24.78 13.86 3.57
N ASP A 374 25.27 14.04 2.35
CA ASP A 374 26.24 15.11 2.03
C ASP A 374 25.56 16.50 1.86
N ALA A 375 24.24 16.58 2.02
CA ALA A 375 23.47 17.82 2.05
C ALA A 375 23.23 18.35 3.49
N TYR A 376 23.85 17.72 4.50
CA TYR A 376 23.87 18.18 5.90
C TYR A 376 25.13 19.02 6.20
#